data_8f6b186469d16ace6bd2d7f507e18117
#
_entry.id   8f6b186469d16ace6bd2d7f507e18117
#
_cell.length_a   1.000
_cell.length_b   1.000
_cell.length_c   1.000
_cell.angle_alpha   90.00
_cell.angle_beta   90.00
_cell.angle_gamma   90.00
#
_symmetry.space_group_name_H-M   'P 1'
#
loop_
_entity.id
_entity.type
_entity.pdbx_description
1 polymer ?
#
loop_
_entity_poly.entity_id
_entity_poly.type
_entity_poly.pdbx_seq_one_letter_code
_entity_poly.pdbx_strand_id
1 'polypeptide(L)'
;NELPNKAYNTISGQKVDYTNKPGEIGFSALDIGRMLVWLKIIKERYPEYGNSVDNVVLGWDFSHAIDPCGTLYGAYLENGQPKYVQEGRLGYEEYGAAGFQLWGFNTCKASRPQPYELAEIYCVLVPYDSRDPRNTSQHNYVVTESYLLYGLEFGFDKPTDRDNAPRDYSLTWMKNFADRVYQAQENRYTITGVLTARSEHQLDKAPYFVYDTVFSDGYNWNTITDKGQFVPNAAAISLKAALGMWVLWNSPYTDRLLNTIENANEEGKGYYEGLYENGDGPIKEFTANNNGIMLEALLFKKEGKLLAFNTDNPKSKDFAPSLWDQKLLDQFEENNALRSRPFLTSTPAVKSWCDRTGVTQRTKPACQACQCASCSADEPVKLPPVTAQCLKP
;
A
#
# COMPACT_ATOMS: atom_id res chain seq x y z
N ASN A 1 -6.75 23.41 -7.06
CA ASN A 1 -7.31 22.37 -6.88
C ASN A 1 -6.92 21.07 -6.20
N GLU A 2 -7.12 20.01 -6.76
CA GLU A 2 -7.61 18.76 -6.31
C GLU A 2 -6.55 17.70 -6.45
N LEU A 3 -6.81 16.57 -5.84
CA LEU A 3 -5.95 15.41 -5.91
C LEU A 3 -6.02 14.76 -7.29
N PRO A 4 -5.00 13.97 -7.69
CA PRO A 4 -5.01 13.26 -8.96
C PRO A 4 -6.16 12.26 -9.04
N ASN A 5 -6.75 12.16 -10.24
CA ASN A 5 -7.77 11.15 -10.55
C ASN A 5 -7.15 9.75 -10.57
N LYS A 6 -7.95 8.71 -10.31
CA LYS A 6 -7.48 7.32 -10.32
C LYS A 6 -6.99 6.82 -11.67
N ALA A 7 -7.46 7.39 -12.77
CA ALA A 7 -7.10 6.96 -14.11
C ALA A 7 -6.86 8.13 -15.06
N TYR A 8 -5.86 7.99 -15.92
CA TYR A 8 -5.50 8.95 -16.97
C TYR A 8 -5.22 8.22 -18.26
N ASN A 9 -5.61 8.82 -19.37
CA ASN A 9 -5.22 8.33 -20.67
C ASN A 9 -3.72 8.59 -20.88
N THR A 10 -2.95 7.55 -21.16
CA THR A 10 -1.48 7.62 -21.24
C THR A 10 -0.96 8.39 -22.46
N ILE A 11 -1.80 8.61 -23.47
CA ILE A 11 -1.44 9.36 -24.68
C ILE A 11 -1.75 10.85 -24.50
N SER A 12 -2.96 11.17 -24.00
CA SER A 12 -3.42 12.55 -23.90
C SER A 12 -3.16 13.20 -22.55
N GLY A 13 -2.88 12.43 -21.50
CA GLY A 13 -2.78 12.91 -20.11
C GLY A 13 -4.12 13.35 -19.51
N GLN A 14 -5.24 13.14 -20.20
CA GLN A 14 -6.55 13.55 -19.71
C GLN A 14 -7.10 12.56 -18.69
N LYS A 15 -7.86 13.07 -17.72
CA LYS A 15 -8.63 12.26 -16.77
C LYS A 15 -9.64 11.39 -17.52
N VAL A 16 -9.70 10.11 -17.20
CA VAL A 16 -10.62 9.16 -17.80
C VAL A 16 -11.28 8.28 -16.72
N ASP A 17 -12.39 7.67 -17.10
CA ASP A 17 -13.00 6.59 -16.35
C ASP A 17 -12.34 5.23 -16.65
N TYR A 18 -12.77 4.17 -15.96
CA TYR A 18 -12.23 2.82 -16.18
C TYR A 18 -12.55 2.22 -17.55
N THR A 19 -13.36 2.88 -18.36
CA THR A 19 -13.63 2.51 -19.77
C THR A 19 -12.81 3.36 -20.76
N ASN A 20 -11.86 4.15 -20.26
CA ASN A 20 -11.02 5.09 -21.01
C ASN A 20 -11.80 6.22 -21.69
N LYS A 21 -12.99 6.55 -21.20
CA LYS A 21 -13.74 7.74 -21.64
C LYS A 21 -13.37 8.94 -20.76
N PRO A 22 -13.39 10.16 -21.35
CA PRO A 22 -13.16 11.38 -20.56
C PRO A 22 -14.09 11.47 -19.36
N GLY A 23 -13.52 11.69 -18.17
CA GLY A 23 -14.29 11.78 -16.92
C GLY A 23 -13.43 11.66 -15.69
N GLU A 24 -14.04 11.86 -14.54
CA GLU A 24 -13.42 11.69 -13.23
C GLU A 24 -14.05 10.50 -12.51
N ILE A 25 -13.20 9.72 -11.84
CA ILE A 25 -13.64 8.58 -11.00
C ILE A 25 -13.51 8.93 -9.52
N GLY A 26 -12.61 9.85 -9.20
CA GLY A 26 -12.19 10.19 -7.85
C GLY A 26 -10.70 9.92 -7.61
N PHE A 27 -10.31 9.82 -6.36
CA PHE A 27 -8.92 9.60 -5.95
C PHE A 27 -8.81 8.51 -4.89
N SER A 28 -7.61 7.96 -4.74
CA SER A 28 -7.24 7.01 -3.70
C SER A 28 -6.09 7.58 -2.88
N ALA A 29 -6.25 7.65 -1.57
CA ALA A 29 -5.16 8.07 -0.70
C ALA A 29 -4.02 7.04 -0.69
N LEU A 30 -4.31 5.75 -0.89
CA LEU A 30 -3.28 4.71 -0.96
C LEU A 30 -2.40 4.88 -2.20
N ASP A 31 -3.01 5.10 -3.37
CA ASP A 31 -2.29 5.33 -4.62
C ASP A 31 -1.47 6.63 -4.56
N ILE A 32 -2.04 7.68 -3.95
CA ILE A 32 -1.33 8.94 -3.71
C ILE A 32 -0.16 8.71 -2.76
N GLY A 33 -0.34 7.96 -1.67
CA GLY A 33 0.73 7.61 -0.76
C GLY A 33 1.89 6.91 -1.47
N ARG A 34 1.59 5.92 -2.32
CA ARG A 34 2.59 5.25 -3.15
C ARG A 34 3.28 6.21 -4.13
N MET A 35 2.51 7.07 -4.78
CA MET A 35 3.07 8.08 -5.68
C MET A 35 4.00 9.05 -4.93
N LEU A 36 3.65 9.43 -3.70
CA LEU A 36 4.49 10.27 -2.86
C LEU A 36 5.81 9.59 -2.49
N VAL A 37 5.82 8.27 -2.23
CA VAL A 37 7.06 7.50 -2.05
C VAL A 37 7.96 7.64 -3.27
N TRP A 38 7.44 7.37 -4.46
CA TRP A 38 8.21 7.42 -5.70
C TRP A 38 8.65 8.82 -6.10
N LEU A 39 7.83 9.83 -5.87
CA LEU A 39 8.23 11.23 -6.05
C LEU A 39 9.37 11.60 -5.11
N LYS A 40 9.37 11.09 -3.88
CA LYS A 40 10.48 11.29 -2.94
C LYS A 40 11.76 10.61 -3.44
N ILE A 41 11.66 9.35 -3.88
CA ILE A 41 12.79 8.60 -4.45
C ILE A 41 13.38 9.34 -5.66
N ILE A 42 12.53 9.79 -6.59
CA ILE A 42 12.97 10.55 -7.77
C ILE A 42 13.70 11.83 -7.35
N LYS A 43 13.08 12.62 -6.48
CA LYS A 43 13.65 13.86 -6.00
C LYS A 43 15.05 13.68 -5.39
N GLU A 44 15.23 12.62 -4.62
CA GLU A 44 16.48 12.40 -3.88
C GLU A 44 17.55 11.71 -4.71
N ARG A 45 17.17 10.83 -5.62
CA ARG A 45 18.13 10.17 -6.53
C ARG A 45 18.49 11.00 -7.75
N TYR A 46 17.61 11.89 -8.17
CA TYR A 46 17.74 12.74 -9.36
C TYR A 46 17.43 14.18 -9.02
N PRO A 47 18.36 14.91 -8.37
CA PRO A 47 18.16 16.28 -7.87
C PRO A 47 17.71 17.27 -8.93
N GLU A 48 18.05 17.03 -10.20
CA GLU A 48 17.63 17.85 -11.34
C GLU A 48 16.11 17.90 -11.51
N TYR A 49 15.38 16.92 -11.03
CA TYR A 49 13.91 16.91 -11.04
C TYR A 49 13.29 17.46 -9.76
N GLY A 50 14.09 17.81 -8.75
CA GLY A 50 13.61 18.22 -7.43
C GLY A 50 12.56 19.33 -7.47
N ASN A 51 12.83 20.43 -8.19
CA ASN A 51 11.88 21.53 -8.33
C ASN A 51 10.59 21.12 -9.04
N SER A 52 10.67 20.24 -10.05
CA SER A 52 9.48 19.74 -10.76
C SER A 52 8.61 18.88 -9.84
N VAL A 53 9.24 18.02 -9.05
CA VAL A 53 8.55 17.18 -8.05
C VAL A 53 7.87 18.04 -6.99
N ASP A 54 8.58 19.04 -6.44
CA ASP A 54 8.02 19.95 -5.45
C ASP A 54 6.81 20.72 -5.99
N ASN A 55 6.89 21.22 -7.20
CA ASN A 55 5.76 21.91 -7.85
C ASN A 55 4.53 21.01 -8.02
N VAL A 56 4.73 19.73 -8.35
CA VAL A 56 3.65 18.76 -8.47
C VAL A 56 3.00 18.53 -7.10
N VAL A 57 3.80 18.22 -6.08
CA VAL A 57 3.30 17.92 -4.73
C VAL A 57 2.63 19.13 -4.10
N LEU A 58 3.25 20.31 -4.20
CA LEU A 58 2.67 21.57 -3.69
C LEU A 58 1.39 21.99 -4.42
N GLY A 59 1.17 21.50 -5.64
CA GLY A 59 -0.02 21.79 -6.42
C GLY A 59 -1.28 21.06 -5.93
N TRP A 60 -1.13 20.04 -5.06
CA TRP A 60 -2.24 19.22 -4.59
C TRP A 60 -2.80 19.69 -3.25
N ASP A 61 -4.11 19.50 -3.05
CA ASP A 61 -4.79 19.75 -1.79
C ASP A 61 -5.03 18.45 -1.03
N PHE A 62 -4.11 18.09 -0.15
CA PHE A 62 -4.17 16.87 0.64
C PHE A 62 -5.22 16.86 1.74
N SER A 63 -5.86 18.01 2.01
CA SER A 63 -6.93 18.09 3.02
C SER A 63 -8.14 17.20 2.67
N HIS A 64 -8.26 16.77 1.42
CA HIS A 64 -9.28 15.82 0.98
C HIS A 64 -8.91 14.36 1.23
N ALA A 65 -7.61 14.04 1.34
CA ALA A 65 -7.10 12.68 1.51
C ALA A 65 -6.74 12.33 2.95
N ILE A 66 -6.43 13.32 3.78
CA ILE A 66 -6.01 13.13 5.17
C ILE A 66 -6.87 13.99 6.08
N ASP A 67 -7.42 13.39 7.13
CA ASP A 67 -8.12 14.15 8.17
C ASP A 67 -7.16 14.72 9.22
N PRO A 68 -7.62 15.64 10.08
CA PRO A 68 -6.81 16.19 11.17
C PRO A 68 -6.29 15.14 12.15
N CYS A 69 -6.87 13.94 12.20
CA CYS A 69 -6.43 12.81 13.02
C CYS A 69 -5.40 11.93 12.32
N GLY A 70 -5.05 12.22 11.07
CA GLY A 70 -4.13 11.42 10.28
C GLY A 70 -4.73 10.09 9.77
N THR A 71 -6.05 10.05 9.50
CA THR A 71 -6.72 8.95 8.83
C THR A 71 -6.75 9.20 7.33
N LEU A 72 -6.61 8.15 6.51
CA LEU A 72 -6.61 8.27 5.06
C LEU A 72 -8.02 8.06 4.47
N TYR A 73 -8.32 8.83 3.44
CA TYR A 73 -9.59 8.80 2.72
C TYR A 73 -9.38 8.79 1.21
N GLY A 74 -10.15 7.93 0.56
CA GLY A 74 -10.37 8.03 -0.88
C GLY A 74 -11.73 8.67 -1.18
N ALA A 75 -11.96 8.99 -2.44
CA ALA A 75 -13.26 9.42 -2.92
C ALA A 75 -13.57 8.79 -4.28
N TYR A 76 -14.85 8.49 -4.49
CA TYR A 76 -15.37 8.18 -5.81
C TYR A 76 -16.54 9.12 -6.15
N LEU A 77 -16.80 9.30 -7.42
CA LEU A 77 -17.91 10.16 -7.85
C LEU A 77 -19.21 9.35 -7.93
N GLU A 78 -20.21 9.80 -7.17
CA GLU A 78 -21.57 9.30 -7.25
C GLU A 78 -22.49 10.45 -7.73
N ASN A 79 -23.07 10.30 -8.91
CA ASN A 79 -23.86 11.38 -9.54
C ASN A 79 -23.11 12.72 -9.67
N GLY A 80 -21.81 12.67 -9.96
CA GLY A 80 -20.97 13.86 -10.10
C GLY A 80 -20.58 14.54 -8.77
N GLN A 81 -20.91 13.92 -7.63
CA GLN A 81 -20.52 14.40 -6.31
C GLN A 81 -19.53 13.45 -5.65
N PRO A 82 -18.49 13.97 -4.98
CA PRO A 82 -17.52 13.11 -4.31
C PRO A 82 -18.17 12.42 -3.10
N LYS A 83 -18.06 11.10 -3.07
CA LYS A 83 -18.39 10.27 -1.93
C LYS A 83 -17.09 9.75 -1.31
N TYR A 84 -16.85 10.18 -0.08
CA TYR A 84 -15.63 9.82 0.64
C TYR A 84 -15.80 8.51 1.38
N VAL A 85 -14.74 7.73 1.40
CA VAL A 85 -14.65 6.48 2.15
C VAL A 85 -13.31 6.44 2.89
N GLN A 86 -13.31 5.92 4.12
CA GLN A 86 -12.06 5.61 4.79
C GLN A 86 -11.36 4.53 3.98
N GLU A 87 -10.14 4.78 3.57
CA GLU A 87 -9.42 3.95 2.64
C GLU A 87 -8.28 3.21 3.32
N GLY A 88 -8.06 2.00 2.87
CA GLY A 88 -7.02 1.14 3.38
C GLY A 88 -7.49 0.13 4.42
N ARG A 89 -6.71 -0.93 4.51
CA ARG A 89 -6.82 -2.00 5.48
C ARG A 89 -5.43 -2.31 5.98
N LEU A 90 -5.36 -3.08 7.03
CA LEU A 90 -4.09 -3.50 7.63
C LEU A 90 -3.06 -3.90 6.56
N GLY A 91 -1.93 -3.26 6.58
CA GLY A 91 -0.85 -3.35 5.61
C GLY A 91 -0.87 -2.21 4.59
N TYR A 92 -1.96 -1.99 3.86
CA TYR A 92 -2.04 -0.92 2.87
C TYR A 92 -2.23 0.47 3.47
N GLU A 93 -3.00 0.59 4.55
CA GLU A 93 -3.23 1.88 5.19
C GLU A 93 -1.92 2.42 5.76
N GLU A 94 -1.16 1.57 6.45
CA GLU A 94 0.13 1.93 7.02
C GLU A 94 1.17 2.23 5.95
N TYR A 95 1.15 1.48 4.84
CA TYR A 95 2.02 1.76 3.70
C TYR A 95 1.69 3.11 3.05
N GLY A 96 0.43 3.39 2.76
CA GLY A 96 0.01 4.68 2.24
C GLY A 96 0.37 5.83 3.17
N ALA A 97 0.12 5.65 4.46
CA ALA A 97 0.47 6.62 5.50
C ALA A 97 1.97 6.95 5.53
N ALA A 98 2.83 5.95 5.35
CA ALA A 98 4.28 6.14 5.29
C ALA A 98 4.69 7.06 4.12
N GLY A 99 4.02 6.94 2.96
CA GLY A 99 4.22 7.85 1.83
C GLY A 99 3.96 9.31 2.19
N PHE A 100 2.86 9.59 2.86
CA PHE A 100 2.55 10.94 3.33
C PHE A 100 3.54 11.44 4.40
N GLN A 101 3.99 10.56 5.30
CA GLN A 101 4.97 10.94 6.33
C GLN A 101 6.31 11.37 5.74
N LEU A 102 6.72 10.80 4.60
CA LEU A 102 7.94 11.25 3.89
C LEU A 102 7.91 12.72 3.51
N TRP A 103 6.74 13.32 3.42
CA TRP A 103 6.50 14.71 3.06
C TRP A 103 6.06 15.58 4.24
N GLY A 104 6.20 15.09 5.46
CA GLY A 104 5.91 15.84 6.69
C GLY A 104 4.43 15.82 7.12
N PHE A 105 3.56 15.08 6.47
CA PHE A 105 2.17 14.99 6.89
C PHE A 105 2.01 14.14 8.15
N ASN A 106 1.17 14.60 9.05
CA ASN A 106 0.79 13.81 10.22
C ASN A 106 -0.26 12.76 9.85
N THR A 107 0.16 11.53 9.68
CA THR A 107 -0.71 10.37 9.46
C THR A 107 -0.67 9.40 10.65
N CYS A 108 -0.48 9.93 11.84
CA CYS A 108 -0.23 9.16 13.05
C CYS A 108 -1.25 8.05 13.29
N LYS A 109 -2.53 8.27 12.97
CA LYS A 109 -3.56 7.25 13.13
C LYS A 109 -3.45 6.14 12.09
N ALA A 110 -3.26 6.51 10.82
CA ALA A 110 -3.17 5.55 9.71
C ALA A 110 -1.84 4.78 9.70
N SER A 111 -0.76 5.32 10.28
CA SER A 111 0.55 4.66 10.34
C SER A 111 0.69 3.63 11.48
N ARG A 112 -0.30 3.52 12.36
CA ARG A 112 -0.34 2.50 13.42
C ARG A 112 -1.02 1.25 12.91
N PRO A 113 -0.68 0.07 13.45
CA PRO A 113 -1.43 -1.13 13.11
C PRO A 113 -2.92 -0.89 13.36
N GLN A 114 -3.73 -1.06 12.32
CA GLN A 114 -5.18 -0.98 12.47
C GLN A 114 -5.64 -2.09 13.41
N PRO A 115 -6.84 -2.01 14.00
CA PRO A 115 -7.37 -3.09 14.82
C PRO A 115 -7.32 -4.41 14.05
N TYR A 116 -6.62 -5.41 14.57
CA TYR A 116 -6.42 -6.68 13.89
C TYR A 116 -6.76 -7.86 14.80
N GLU A 117 -7.08 -8.96 14.17
CA GLU A 117 -7.19 -10.29 14.76
C GLU A 117 -6.26 -11.25 14.02
N LEU A 118 -6.16 -12.48 14.52
CA LEU A 118 -5.27 -13.50 13.97
C LEU A 118 -6.08 -14.66 13.42
N ALA A 119 -5.87 -15.01 12.16
CA ALA A 119 -6.37 -16.22 11.53
C ALA A 119 -5.28 -17.28 11.51
N GLU A 120 -5.58 -18.48 11.97
CA GLU A 120 -4.64 -19.60 11.87
C GLU A 120 -4.69 -20.21 10.47
N ILE A 121 -3.59 -20.10 9.73
CA ILE A 121 -3.46 -20.58 8.36
C ILE A 121 -2.20 -21.44 8.27
N TYR A 122 -2.35 -22.73 8.07
CA TYR A 122 -1.23 -23.69 8.03
C TYR A 122 -0.24 -23.45 9.17
N CYS A 123 -0.77 -23.39 10.40
CA CYS A 123 -0.02 -23.21 11.64
C CYS A 123 0.70 -21.87 11.79
N VAL A 124 0.34 -20.90 10.98
CA VAL A 124 0.78 -19.50 11.11
C VAL A 124 -0.40 -18.65 11.54
N LEU A 125 -0.23 -17.87 12.58
CA LEU A 125 -1.21 -16.87 13.00
C LEU A 125 -1.03 -15.61 12.13
N VAL A 126 -1.81 -15.49 11.07
CA VAL A 126 -1.77 -14.39 10.10
C VAL A 126 -2.64 -13.25 10.58
N PRO A 127 -2.09 -12.02 10.72
CA PRO A 127 -2.89 -10.86 11.10
C PRO A 127 -3.80 -10.42 9.95
N TYR A 128 -5.02 -10.06 10.27
CA TYR A 128 -5.98 -9.46 9.35
C TYR A 128 -6.74 -8.31 10.02
N ASP A 129 -7.19 -7.36 9.23
CA ASP A 129 -7.97 -6.23 9.71
C ASP A 129 -9.28 -6.70 10.31
N SER A 130 -9.53 -6.39 11.58
CA SER A 130 -10.73 -6.81 12.29
C SER A 130 -11.91 -5.86 12.16
N ARG A 131 -11.74 -4.74 11.44
CA ARG A 131 -12.86 -3.82 11.16
C ARG A 131 -13.88 -4.50 10.26
N ASP A 132 -15.15 -4.39 10.60
CA ASP A 132 -16.22 -5.06 9.86
C ASP A 132 -16.35 -4.46 8.44
N PRO A 133 -16.16 -5.28 7.37
CA PRO A 133 -16.28 -4.83 5.98
C PRO A 133 -17.61 -4.17 5.64
N ARG A 134 -18.69 -4.58 6.32
CA ARG A 134 -20.03 -3.98 6.13
C ARG A 134 -20.11 -2.54 6.60
N ASN A 135 -19.33 -2.19 7.62
CA ASN A 135 -19.28 -0.83 8.17
C ASN A 135 -18.31 0.07 7.42
N THR A 136 -17.29 -0.52 6.81
CA THR A 136 -16.19 0.21 6.17
C THR A 136 -16.33 0.25 4.65
N SER A 137 -17.27 -0.54 4.09
CA SER A 137 -17.45 -0.70 2.63
C SER A 137 -16.19 -1.18 1.90
N GLN A 138 -15.29 -1.86 2.61
CA GLN A 138 -14.08 -2.48 2.06
C GLN A 138 -13.86 -3.85 2.68
N HIS A 139 -13.37 -4.79 1.87
CA HIS A 139 -13.01 -6.13 2.34
C HIS A 139 -11.77 -6.08 3.24
N ASN A 140 -11.70 -6.92 4.25
CA ASN A 140 -10.55 -7.06 5.13
C ASN A 140 -9.51 -8.04 4.56
N TYR A 141 -9.13 -7.85 3.33
CA TYR A 141 -8.22 -8.73 2.60
C TYR A 141 -6.77 -8.62 3.10
N VAL A 142 -6.10 -9.78 3.14
CA VAL A 142 -4.66 -9.91 3.36
C VAL A 142 -4.02 -10.37 2.06
N VAL A 143 -3.23 -9.49 1.45
CA VAL A 143 -2.46 -9.76 0.24
C VAL A 143 -0.97 -9.50 0.50
N THR A 144 -0.12 -10.02 -0.36
CA THR A 144 1.33 -9.90 -0.17
C THR A 144 1.83 -8.49 -0.55
N GLU A 145 1.19 -7.80 -1.48
CA GLU A 145 1.70 -6.59 -2.13
C GLU A 145 2.06 -5.47 -1.15
N SER A 146 1.20 -5.09 -0.24
CA SER A 146 1.47 -3.99 0.70
C SER A 146 2.70 -4.22 1.56
N TYR A 147 2.90 -5.47 1.97
CA TYR A 147 4.09 -5.88 2.74
C TYR A 147 5.35 -5.91 1.88
N LEU A 148 5.23 -6.33 0.61
CA LEU A 148 6.35 -6.28 -0.34
C LEU A 148 6.80 -4.84 -0.56
N LEU A 149 5.87 -3.95 -0.90
CA LEU A 149 6.17 -2.53 -1.13
C LEU A 149 6.86 -1.90 0.07
N TYR A 150 6.35 -2.17 1.27
CA TYR A 150 6.98 -1.68 2.49
C TYR A 150 8.40 -2.24 2.66
N GLY A 151 8.61 -3.52 2.36
CA GLY A 151 9.93 -4.16 2.41
C GLY A 151 10.91 -3.60 1.39
N LEU A 152 10.49 -3.45 0.15
CA LEU A 152 11.34 -2.97 -0.95
C LEU A 152 11.71 -1.51 -0.81
N GLU A 153 10.74 -0.67 -0.49
CA GLU A 153 10.92 0.77 -0.46
C GLU A 153 11.52 1.24 0.88
N PHE A 154 10.99 0.77 2.00
CA PHE A 154 11.39 1.23 3.35
C PHE A 154 12.32 0.25 4.09
N GLY A 155 12.51 -0.98 3.61
CA GLY A 155 13.30 -2.01 4.32
C GLY A 155 12.66 -2.44 5.64
N PHE A 156 11.37 -2.28 5.83
CA PHE A 156 10.64 -2.42 7.10
C PHE A 156 11.10 -1.45 8.19
N ASP A 157 11.67 -0.33 7.80
CA ASP A 157 12.04 0.75 8.69
C ASP A 157 10.97 1.86 8.73
N LYS A 158 11.04 2.73 9.70
CA LYS A 158 10.18 3.92 9.75
C LYS A 158 10.53 4.86 8.60
N PRO A 159 9.57 5.64 8.09
CA PRO A 159 9.82 6.60 7.01
C PRO A 159 10.91 7.63 7.31
N THR A 160 11.23 7.82 8.59
CA THR A 160 12.29 8.73 9.06
C THR A 160 13.69 8.10 9.05
N ASP A 161 13.77 6.77 8.97
CA ASP A 161 15.05 6.06 9.03
C ASP A 161 15.68 6.00 7.64
N ARG A 162 16.77 6.72 7.51
CA ARG A 162 17.46 6.97 6.23
C ARG A 162 18.78 6.23 6.07
N ASP A 163 19.19 5.49 7.08
CA ASP A 163 20.42 4.71 7.00
C ASP A 163 20.24 3.44 6.17
N ASN A 164 21.38 2.91 5.72
CA ASN A 164 21.48 1.66 4.99
C ASN A 164 21.85 0.48 5.90
N ALA A 165 21.62 0.60 7.20
CA ALA A 165 21.95 -0.48 8.12
C ALA A 165 21.21 -1.76 7.68
N PRO A 166 21.93 -2.82 7.28
CA PRO A 166 21.28 -3.99 6.76
C PRO A 166 20.46 -4.64 7.87
N ARG A 167 19.16 -4.75 7.64
CA ARG A 167 18.19 -5.46 8.49
C ARG A 167 17.99 -4.89 9.91
N ASP A 168 18.07 -3.60 10.05
CA ASP A 168 17.71 -2.91 11.30
C ASP A 168 16.22 -2.59 11.36
N TYR A 169 15.36 -3.48 11.14
CA TYR A 169 13.90 -3.32 11.06
C TYR A 169 13.33 -2.47 12.20
N SER A 170 13.42 -1.15 12.10
CA SER A 170 12.91 -0.24 13.13
C SER A 170 11.38 -0.29 13.25
N LEU A 171 10.69 -0.77 12.20
CA LEU A 171 9.26 -1.09 12.23
C LEU A 171 9.05 -2.62 12.35
N THR A 172 9.47 -3.17 13.47
CA THR A 172 9.50 -4.63 13.71
C THR A 172 8.14 -5.32 13.59
N TRP A 173 7.04 -4.66 13.94
CA TRP A 173 5.71 -5.24 13.81
C TRP A 173 5.32 -5.44 12.34
N MET A 174 5.62 -4.48 11.44
CA MET A 174 5.35 -4.59 9.99
C MET A 174 6.14 -5.76 9.39
N LYS A 175 7.43 -5.88 9.75
CA LYS A 175 8.25 -7.02 9.33
C LYS A 175 7.69 -8.35 9.83
N ASN A 176 7.23 -8.40 11.08
CA ASN A 176 6.64 -9.60 11.65
C ASN A 176 5.32 -10.00 10.95
N PHE A 177 4.49 -9.04 10.58
CA PHE A 177 3.28 -9.28 9.81
C PHE A 177 3.60 -9.80 8.41
N ALA A 178 4.56 -9.17 7.74
CA ALA A 178 5.05 -9.60 6.43
C ALA A 178 5.58 -11.04 6.47
N ASP A 179 6.39 -11.38 7.49
CA ASP A 179 6.93 -12.73 7.68
C ASP A 179 5.83 -13.79 7.82
N ARG A 180 4.74 -13.45 8.52
CA ARG A 180 3.61 -14.37 8.71
C ARG A 180 2.81 -14.58 7.42
N VAL A 181 2.58 -13.52 6.66
CA VAL A 181 1.94 -13.61 5.34
C VAL A 181 2.78 -14.45 4.38
N TYR A 182 4.09 -14.27 4.39
CA TYR A 182 5.03 -15.10 3.63
C TYR A 182 5.00 -16.56 4.10
N GLN A 183 5.18 -16.80 5.40
CA GLN A 183 5.29 -18.13 5.98
C GLN A 183 4.03 -18.99 5.76
N ALA A 184 2.84 -18.38 5.79
CA ALA A 184 1.60 -19.09 5.50
C ALA A 184 1.58 -19.65 4.07
N GLN A 185 2.13 -18.92 3.11
CA GLN A 185 2.22 -19.32 1.70
C GLN A 185 3.26 -20.43 1.49
N GLU A 186 4.43 -20.32 2.12
CA GLU A 186 5.45 -21.37 2.11
C GLU A 186 4.94 -22.67 2.76
N ASN A 187 4.23 -22.55 3.90
CA ASN A 187 3.63 -23.70 4.58
C ASN A 187 2.53 -24.37 3.73
N ARG A 188 1.69 -23.57 3.04
CA ARG A 188 0.71 -24.13 2.10
C ARG A 188 1.40 -24.98 1.05
N TYR A 189 2.46 -24.45 0.44
CA TYR A 189 3.23 -25.24 -0.53
C TYR A 189 3.83 -26.51 0.09
N THR A 190 4.44 -26.40 1.25
CA THR A 190 5.10 -27.54 1.93
C THR A 190 4.09 -28.65 2.27
N ILE A 191 2.89 -28.29 2.68
CA ILE A 191 1.86 -29.25 3.13
C ILE A 191 1.03 -29.79 1.95
N THR A 192 0.72 -28.97 0.96
CA THR A 192 -0.23 -29.31 -0.11
C THR A 192 0.41 -29.49 -1.48
N GLY A 193 1.64 -29.04 -1.67
CA GLY A 193 2.30 -28.98 -2.97
C GLY A 193 1.81 -27.84 -3.87
N VAL A 194 0.82 -27.02 -3.43
CA VAL A 194 0.30 -25.91 -4.20
C VAL A 194 1.23 -24.70 -4.09
N LEU A 195 1.93 -24.38 -5.15
CA LEU A 195 2.80 -23.21 -5.22
C LEU A 195 1.95 -21.94 -5.14
N THR A 196 2.29 -21.03 -4.25
CA THR A 196 1.40 -19.95 -3.82
C THR A 196 2.15 -18.61 -3.76
N ALA A 197 1.62 -17.59 -4.45
CA ALA A 197 2.08 -16.20 -4.35
C ALA A 197 0.88 -15.28 -4.54
N ARG A 198 0.13 -15.02 -3.46
CA ARG A 198 -1.15 -14.34 -3.49
C ARG A 198 -1.01 -12.82 -3.45
N SER A 199 -1.62 -12.17 -4.44
CA SER A 199 -1.79 -10.72 -4.47
C SER A 199 -3.01 -10.36 -5.32
N GLU A 200 -3.48 -9.14 -5.23
CA GLU A 200 -4.46 -8.64 -6.18
C GLU A 200 -3.87 -8.58 -7.59
N HIS A 201 -4.66 -8.88 -8.61
CA HIS A 201 -4.20 -8.87 -9.99
C HIS A 201 -5.32 -8.66 -11.01
N GLN A 202 -4.92 -8.19 -12.18
CA GLN A 202 -5.79 -8.14 -13.36
C GLN A 202 -5.94 -9.53 -13.97
N LEU A 203 -7.02 -9.71 -14.72
CA LEU A 203 -7.32 -10.94 -15.46
C LEU A 203 -7.53 -10.62 -16.94
N ASP A 204 -7.11 -11.53 -17.81
CA ASP A 204 -7.35 -11.49 -19.26
C ASP A 204 -8.80 -11.83 -19.66
N LYS A 205 -9.64 -12.12 -18.68
CA LYS A 205 -11.07 -12.45 -18.85
C LYS A 205 -11.89 -11.94 -17.65
N ALA A 206 -13.20 -11.86 -17.81
CA ALA A 206 -14.08 -11.46 -16.71
C ALA A 206 -13.87 -12.36 -15.46
N PRO A 207 -13.84 -11.75 -14.26
CA PRO A 207 -14.26 -10.40 -13.89
C PRO A 207 -13.20 -9.30 -14.08
N TYR A 208 -12.12 -9.52 -14.77
CA TYR A 208 -11.01 -8.64 -15.12
C TYR A 208 -10.12 -8.16 -13.96
N PHE A 209 -10.55 -8.29 -12.73
CA PHE A 209 -9.78 -7.98 -11.53
C PHE A 209 -10.25 -8.81 -10.34
N VAL A 210 -9.31 -9.25 -9.51
CA VAL A 210 -9.59 -9.96 -8.26
C VAL A 210 -8.64 -9.54 -7.15
N TYR A 211 -9.17 -9.60 -5.93
CA TYR A 211 -8.35 -9.70 -4.72
C TYR A 211 -8.08 -11.19 -4.48
N ASP A 212 -6.87 -11.62 -4.84
CA ASP A 212 -6.42 -12.99 -4.63
C ASP A 212 -5.67 -13.08 -3.30
N THR A 213 -6.39 -13.46 -2.24
CA THR A 213 -5.98 -13.20 -0.87
C THR A 213 -5.42 -14.43 -0.15
N VAL A 214 -4.56 -14.20 0.82
CA VAL A 214 -4.20 -15.20 1.84
C VAL A 214 -5.37 -15.41 2.81
N PHE A 215 -6.07 -14.33 3.14
CA PHE A 215 -7.28 -14.32 3.95
C PHE A 215 -8.15 -13.13 3.60
N SER A 216 -9.47 -13.34 3.53
CA SER A 216 -10.44 -12.25 3.52
C SER A 216 -11.83 -12.75 3.93
N ASP A 217 -12.61 -11.86 4.54
CA ASP A 217 -14.02 -12.04 4.87
C ASP A 217 -14.31 -13.36 5.64
N GLY A 218 -13.36 -13.80 6.49
CA GLY A 218 -13.48 -15.03 7.29
C GLY A 218 -12.96 -16.30 6.61
N TYR A 219 -12.40 -16.23 5.39
CA TYR A 219 -11.96 -17.40 4.63
C TYR A 219 -10.49 -17.32 4.23
N ASN A 220 -9.78 -18.42 4.44
CA ASN A 220 -8.42 -18.61 3.94
C ASN A 220 -8.44 -18.83 2.42
N TRP A 221 -7.44 -18.27 1.71
CA TRP A 221 -7.26 -18.45 0.27
C TRP A 221 -8.48 -18.00 -0.55
N ASN A 222 -9.10 -16.94 -0.10
CA ASN A 222 -10.32 -16.40 -0.69
C ASN A 222 -9.97 -15.49 -1.89
N THR A 223 -10.26 -15.96 -3.10
CA THR A 223 -10.13 -15.16 -4.33
C THR A 223 -11.48 -14.53 -4.62
N ILE A 224 -11.58 -13.21 -4.52
CA ILE A 224 -12.84 -12.48 -4.61
C ILE A 224 -12.79 -11.32 -5.60
N THR A 225 -13.94 -11.00 -6.19
CA THR A 225 -14.11 -9.75 -6.94
C THR A 225 -14.21 -8.55 -5.98
N ASP A 226 -14.21 -7.34 -6.54
CA ASP A 226 -14.51 -6.09 -5.82
C ASP A 226 -15.87 -6.09 -5.10
N LYS A 227 -16.79 -6.97 -5.54
CA LYS A 227 -18.12 -7.17 -4.95
C LYS A 227 -18.19 -8.32 -3.94
N GLY A 228 -17.06 -8.94 -3.60
CA GLY A 228 -17.00 -10.06 -2.68
C GLY A 228 -17.49 -11.40 -3.26
N GLN A 229 -17.66 -11.50 -4.59
CA GLN A 229 -18.01 -12.77 -5.22
C GLN A 229 -16.81 -13.70 -5.25
N PHE A 230 -16.95 -14.91 -4.72
CA PHE A 230 -15.91 -15.93 -4.73
C PHE A 230 -15.68 -16.49 -6.13
N VAL A 231 -14.44 -16.45 -6.60
CA VAL A 231 -14.00 -16.84 -7.95
C VAL A 231 -12.71 -17.67 -7.91
N PRO A 232 -12.76 -18.89 -7.33
CA PRO A 232 -11.56 -19.70 -7.03
C PRO A 232 -10.71 -20.03 -8.27
N ASN A 233 -11.32 -20.11 -9.44
CA ASN A 233 -10.61 -20.40 -10.69
C ASN A 233 -9.72 -19.23 -11.17
N ALA A 234 -9.85 -18.06 -10.55
CA ALA A 234 -9.01 -16.91 -10.81
C ALA A 234 -7.78 -16.84 -9.87
N ALA A 235 -7.64 -17.79 -8.96
CA ALA A 235 -6.48 -17.88 -8.10
C ALA A 235 -5.20 -18.09 -8.90
N ALA A 236 -4.13 -17.37 -8.55
CA ALA A 236 -2.90 -17.36 -9.33
C ALA A 236 -1.63 -17.23 -8.48
N ILE A 237 -0.52 -17.63 -9.07
CA ILE A 237 0.82 -17.21 -8.67
C ILE A 237 1.04 -15.84 -9.28
N SER A 238 0.86 -14.77 -8.51
CA SER A 238 1.12 -13.40 -8.94
C SER A 238 2.62 -13.20 -9.16
N LEU A 239 3.03 -12.69 -10.33
CA LEU A 239 4.44 -12.56 -10.66
C LEU A 239 5.12 -11.50 -9.78
N LYS A 240 4.47 -10.37 -9.52
CA LYS A 240 4.99 -9.34 -8.60
C LYS A 240 5.18 -9.88 -7.19
N ALA A 241 4.23 -10.69 -6.69
CA ALA A 241 4.34 -11.30 -5.37
C ALA A 241 5.46 -12.35 -5.32
N ALA A 242 5.57 -13.21 -6.32
CA ALA A 242 6.59 -14.25 -6.39
C ALA A 242 8.00 -13.65 -6.43
N LEU A 243 8.25 -12.66 -7.30
CA LEU A 243 9.54 -12.00 -7.41
C LEU A 243 9.85 -11.16 -6.15
N GLY A 244 8.88 -10.44 -5.61
CA GLY A 244 9.03 -9.67 -4.38
C GLY A 244 9.38 -10.57 -3.19
N MET A 245 8.71 -11.72 -3.05
CA MET A 245 9.08 -12.69 -2.02
C MET A 245 10.50 -13.26 -2.23
N TRP A 246 10.90 -13.54 -3.45
CA TRP A 246 12.25 -14.03 -3.73
C TRP A 246 13.34 -13.05 -3.31
N VAL A 247 13.13 -11.74 -3.48
CA VAL A 247 14.16 -10.75 -3.11
C VAL A 247 14.18 -10.44 -1.62
N LEU A 248 13.05 -10.58 -0.92
CA LEU A 248 12.95 -10.28 0.51
C LEU A 248 13.22 -11.49 1.43
N TRP A 249 12.82 -12.70 1.01
CA TRP A 249 12.95 -13.94 1.81
C TRP A 249 13.74 -15.01 1.05
N ASN A 250 15.00 -15.00 1.07
CA ASN A 250 15.88 -15.91 0.36
C ASN A 250 15.72 -17.35 0.88
N SER A 251 14.88 -18.18 0.25
CA SER A 251 14.58 -19.56 0.64
C SER A 251 14.44 -20.50 -0.57
N PRO A 252 14.57 -21.84 -0.41
CA PRO A 252 14.29 -22.78 -1.48
C PRO A 252 12.88 -22.67 -2.08
N TYR A 253 11.90 -22.26 -1.29
CA TYR A 253 10.56 -22.01 -1.77
C TYR A 253 10.50 -20.81 -2.73
N THR A 254 11.14 -19.70 -2.37
CA THR A 254 11.16 -18.51 -3.22
C THR A 254 12.01 -18.71 -4.48
N ASP A 255 13.06 -19.52 -4.43
CA ASP A 255 13.81 -19.95 -5.63
C ASP A 255 12.92 -20.75 -6.59
N ARG A 256 12.06 -21.61 -6.05
CA ARG A 256 11.08 -22.35 -6.85
C ARG A 256 10.05 -21.42 -7.48
N LEU A 257 9.58 -20.42 -6.76
CA LEU A 257 8.71 -19.36 -7.31
C LEU A 257 9.39 -18.66 -8.50
N LEU A 258 10.63 -18.20 -8.32
CA LEU A 258 11.38 -17.54 -9.38
C LEU A 258 11.50 -18.44 -10.62
N ASN A 259 11.95 -19.68 -10.45
CA ASN A 259 12.09 -20.62 -11.57
C ASN A 259 10.77 -20.89 -12.31
N THR A 260 9.63 -20.76 -11.60
CA THR A 260 8.31 -20.96 -12.20
C THR A 260 7.87 -19.76 -13.05
N ILE A 261 8.23 -18.54 -12.61
CA ILE A 261 7.75 -17.30 -13.25
C ILE A 261 8.73 -16.71 -14.27
N GLU A 262 10.00 -17.09 -14.27
CA GLU A 262 11.07 -16.44 -15.05
C GLU A 262 10.78 -16.34 -16.57
N ASN A 263 10.05 -17.28 -17.11
CA ASN A 263 9.67 -17.33 -18.53
C ASN A 263 8.21 -16.87 -18.79
N ALA A 264 7.52 -16.37 -17.79
CA ALA A 264 6.14 -15.92 -17.93
C ALA A 264 6.06 -14.50 -18.50
N ASN A 265 6.58 -14.29 -19.69
CA ASN A 265 6.67 -12.99 -20.36
C ASN A 265 6.39 -13.12 -21.87
N GLU A 266 6.21 -11.98 -22.51
CA GLU A 266 6.14 -11.84 -23.96
C GLU A 266 7.14 -10.78 -24.43
N GLU A 267 7.97 -11.13 -25.41
CA GLU A 267 9.00 -10.24 -25.92
C GLU A 267 8.40 -8.92 -26.41
N GLY A 268 8.98 -7.81 -25.99
CA GLY A 268 8.53 -6.46 -26.31
C GLY A 268 7.31 -5.95 -25.54
N LYS A 269 6.71 -6.78 -24.66
CA LYS A 269 5.55 -6.37 -23.86
C LYS A 269 5.83 -6.39 -22.34
N GLY A 270 6.64 -7.33 -21.87
CA GLY A 270 6.95 -7.50 -20.46
C GLY A 270 6.40 -8.81 -19.87
N TYR A 271 6.27 -8.85 -18.56
CA TYR A 271 5.80 -10.00 -17.80
C TYR A 271 4.27 -10.00 -17.67
N TYR A 272 3.69 -11.20 -17.73
CA TYR A 272 2.27 -11.42 -17.47
C TYR A 272 1.90 -11.14 -16.00
N GLU A 273 0.62 -10.98 -15.71
CA GLU A 273 0.12 -10.75 -14.34
C GLU A 273 0.37 -11.92 -13.39
N GLY A 274 0.22 -13.15 -13.89
CA GLY A 274 0.32 -14.34 -13.08
C GLY A 274 0.27 -15.63 -13.88
N LEU A 275 0.34 -16.74 -13.15
CA LEU A 275 0.07 -18.08 -13.64
C LEU A 275 -1.10 -18.66 -12.85
N TYR A 276 -2.16 -19.11 -13.51
CA TYR A 276 -3.30 -19.71 -12.81
C TYR A 276 -2.88 -20.93 -11.96
N GLU A 277 -3.29 -20.98 -10.70
CA GLU A 277 -2.98 -22.10 -9.79
C GLU A 277 -3.57 -23.43 -10.26
N ASN A 278 -4.65 -23.41 -11.03
CA ASN A 278 -5.31 -24.59 -11.58
C ASN A 278 -4.59 -25.20 -12.81
N GLY A 279 -3.52 -24.57 -13.29
CA GLY A 279 -2.74 -25.04 -14.43
C GLY A 279 -3.24 -24.54 -15.79
N ASP A 280 -4.20 -23.61 -15.86
CA ASP A 280 -4.71 -23.02 -17.11
C ASP A 280 -3.66 -22.15 -17.86
N GLY A 281 -2.44 -22.04 -17.33
CA GLY A 281 -1.35 -21.28 -17.92
C GLY A 281 -1.27 -19.84 -17.46
N PRO A 282 -0.66 -18.94 -18.27
CA PRO A 282 -0.46 -17.54 -17.88
C PRO A 282 -1.72 -16.70 -18.02
N ILE A 283 -1.88 -15.75 -17.12
CA ILE A 283 -2.83 -14.65 -17.23
C ILE A 283 -2.22 -13.63 -18.20
N LYS A 284 -2.67 -13.62 -19.44
CA LYS A 284 -2.07 -12.83 -20.53
C LYS A 284 -2.48 -11.36 -20.49
N GLU A 285 -2.36 -10.75 -19.34
CA GLU A 285 -2.55 -9.32 -19.12
C GLU A 285 -1.22 -8.68 -18.76
N PHE A 286 -1.00 -7.42 -19.12
CA PHE A 286 0.20 -6.65 -18.87
C PHE A 286 -0.16 -5.35 -18.21
N THR A 287 0.27 -5.15 -16.98
CA THR A 287 0.02 -3.89 -16.27
C THR A 287 1.31 -3.20 -15.86
N ALA A 288 1.21 -1.89 -15.75
CA ALA A 288 2.29 -1.09 -15.19
C ALA A 288 2.50 -1.39 -13.70
N ASN A 289 1.42 -1.76 -12.98
CA ASN A 289 1.51 -2.16 -11.58
C ASN A 289 2.39 -3.41 -11.41
N ASN A 290 2.05 -4.51 -12.08
CA ASN A 290 2.82 -5.75 -11.99
C ASN A 290 4.27 -5.56 -12.43
N ASN A 291 4.48 -5.04 -13.64
CA ASN A 291 5.82 -4.87 -14.19
C ASN A 291 6.63 -3.82 -13.43
N GLY A 292 5.98 -2.78 -12.91
CA GLY A 292 6.61 -1.77 -12.04
C GLY A 292 7.15 -2.38 -10.75
N ILE A 293 6.35 -3.17 -10.04
CA ILE A 293 6.79 -3.85 -8.81
C ILE A 293 7.89 -4.88 -9.09
N MET A 294 7.83 -5.57 -10.23
CA MET A 294 8.91 -6.49 -10.61
C MET A 294 10.23 -5.76 -10.83
N LEU A 295 10.22 -4.62 -11.53
CA LEU A 295 11.41 -3.77 -11.71
C LEU A 295 11.91 -3.21 -10.38
N GLU A 296 11.02 -2.81 -9.52
CA GLU A 296 11.30 -2.35 -8.15
C GLU A 296 11.98 -3.44 -7.31
N ALA A 297 11.48 -4.69 -7.37
CA ALA A 297 12.09 -5.82 -6.69
C ALA A 297 13.51 -6.11 -7.22
N LEU A 298 13.72 -6.05 -8.54
CA LEU A 298 15.04 -6.20 -9.14
C LEU A 298 16.01 -5.08 -8.75
N LEU A 299 15.51 -3.84 -8.67
CA LEU A 299 16.28 -2.70 -8.19
C LEU A 299 16.69 -2.88 -6.73
N PHE A 300 15.76 -3.32 -5.88
CA PHE A 300 16.06 -3.67 -4.49
C PHE A 300 17.11 -4.77 -4.38
N LYS A 301 17.04 -5.82 -5.22
CA LYS A 301 18.04 -6.90 -5.24
C LYS A 301 19.44 -6.37 -5.54
N LYS A 302 19.53 -5.32 -6.38
CA LYS A 302 20.80 -4.71 -6.79
C LYS A 302 21.32 -3.70 -5.77
N GLU A 303 20.46 -2.88 -5.19
CA GLU A 303 20.83 -1.67 -4.46
C GLU A 303 20.41 -1.67 -2.98
N GLY A 304 19.60 -2.63 -2.54
CA GLY A 304 18.96 -2.63 -1.22
C GLY A 304 17.71 -1.76 -1.16
N LYS A 305 17.29 -1.36 0.04
CA LYS A 305 16.07 -0.57 0.22
C LYS A 305 16.10 0.74 -0.58
N LEU A 306 14.99 1.06 -1.23
CA LEU A 306 14.98 2.13 -2.23
C LEU A 306 15.04 3.53 -1.62
N LEU A 307 14.51 3.71 -0.43
CA LEU A 307 14.57 4.95 0.36
C LEU A 307 15.84 5.05 1.23
N ALA A 308 16.87 4.32 0.89
CA ALA A 308 18.18 4.48 1.49
C ALA A 308 18.94 5.62 0.81
N PHE A 309 19.38 6.57 1.59
CA PHE A 309 20.20 7.68 1.11
C PHE A 309 21.61 7.47 1.61
N ASN A 310 22.53 7.32 0.67
CA ASN A 310 23.94 7.17 1.01
C ASN A 310 24.47 8.47 1.64
N THR A 311 24.60 8.46 2.97
CA THR A 311 25.12 9.60 3.74
C THR A 311 26.57 9.91 3.40
N ASP A 312 27.29 9.01 2.73
CA ASP A 312 28.67 9.18 2.32
C ASP A 312 28.79 9.90 0.94
N ASN A 313 27.68 10.07 0.21
CA ASN A 313 27.67 10.86 -1.00
C ASN A 313 27.65 12.35 -0.63
N PRO A 314 28.69 13.13 -1.00
CA PRO A 314 28.71 14.57 -0.71
C PRO A 314 27.50 15.32 -1.27
N LYS A 315 26.93 14.84 -2.39
CA LYS A 315 25.69 15.39 -2.97
C LYS A 315 24.44 15.07 -2.14
N SER A 316 24.44 14.01 -1.34
CA SER A 316 23.34 13.71 -0.42
C SER A 316 23.39 14.53 0.87
N LYS A 317 24.57 15.11 1.21
CA LYS A 317 24.71 16.00 2.37
C LYS A 317 24.10 17.39 2.13
N ASP A 318 24.07 17.82 0.87
CA ASP A 318 23.38 19.06 0.48
C ASP A 318 21.85 18.90 0.48
N PHE A 319 21.37 17.67 0.54
CA PHE A 319 19.97 17.28 0.72
C PHE A 319 19.67 16.78 2.13
N ALA A 320 20.36 17.32 3.13
CA ALA A 320 19.95 17.10 4.50
C ALA A 320 18.44 17.40 4.61
N PRO A 321 17.64 16.47 5.16
CA PRO A 321 16.19 16.61 5.27
C PRO A 321 15.73 17.98 5.79
N SER A 322 16.61 18.64 6.55
CA SER A 322 16.37 19.90 7.23
C SER A 322 16.05 21.11 6.35
N LEU A 323 16.62 21.24 5.15
CA LEU A 323 16.42 22.46 4.36
C LEU A 323 15.20 22.38 3.45
N TRP A 324 14.96 21.22 2.91
CA TRP A 324 13.76 20.96 2.14
C TRP A 324 12.54 20.84 3.04
N ASP A 325 12.68 20.07 4.12
CA ASP A 325 11.62 19.86 5.09
C ASP A 325 11.21 21.17 5.75
N GLN A 326 12.13 22.09 6.04
CA GLN A 326 11.77 23.36 6.67
C GLN A 326 11.02 24.28 5.70
N LYS A 327 11.49 24.48 4.48
CA LYS A 327 10.80 25.33 3.49
C LYS A 327 9.46 24.78 3.05
N LEU A 328 9.36 23.47 2.88
CA LEU A 328 8.09 22.85 2.53
C LEU A 328 7.17 22.68 3.72
N LEU A 329 7.72 22.37 4.91
CA LEU A 329 6.95 22.41 6.14
C LEU A 329 6.40 23.82 6.41
N ASP A 330 7.20 24.87 6.26
CA ASP A 330 6.74 26.23 6.41
C ASP A 330 5.63 26.56 5.39
N GLN A 331 5.80 26.14 4.14
CA GLN A 331 4.77 26.30 3.10
C GLN A 331 3.57 25.39 3.30
N PHE A 332 3.76 24.16 3.76
CA PHE A 332 2.66 23.26 4.12
C PHE A 332 1.97 23.71 5.40
N GLU A 333 2.68 24.18 6.39
CA GLU A 333 2.09 24.75 7.60
C GLU A 333 1.34 26.03 7.27
N GLU A 334 1.88 26.89 6.42
CA GLU A 334 1.21 28.10 5.95
C GLU A 334 0.01 27.76 5.06
N ASN A 335 0.16 26.85 4.11
CA ASN A 335 -0.93 26.38 3.28
C ASN A 335 -1.95 25.53 4.06
N ASN A 336 -1.53 24.67 4.97
CA ASN A 336 -2.44 23.93 5.85
C ASN A 336 -3.08 24.82 6.90
N ALA A 337 -2.41 25.83 7.41
CA ALA A 337 -3.01 26.84 8.26
C ALA A 337 -4.05 27.68 7.51
N LEU A 338 -3.81 27.98 6.24
CA LEU A 338 -4.77 28.65 5.36
C LEU A 338 -5.89 27.72 4.89
N ARG A 339 -5.60 26.46 4.64
CA ARG A 339 -6.53 25.43 4.14
C ARG A 339 -7.24 24.68 5.25
N SER A 340 -6.62 24.49 6.42
CA SER A 340 -7.25 23.86 7.57
C SER A 340 -8.20 24.78 8.34
N ARG A 341 -8.06 26.10 8.19
CA ARG A 341 -9.06 27.03 8.76
C ARG A 341 -10.48 26.81 8.25
N PRO A 342 -10.74 26.66 6.95
CA PRO A 342 -12.07 26.26 6.45
C PRO A 342 -12.45 24.83 6.87
N PHE A 343 -11.47 23.96 7.07
CA PHE A 343 -11.69 22.57 7.48
C PHE A 343 -12.00 22.43 8.97
N LEU A 344 -11.38 23.27 9.81
CA LEU A 344 -11.56 23.30 11.26
C LEU A 344 -12.74 24.15 11.72
N THR A 345 -13.18 25.09 10.91
CA THR A 345 -14.23 26.07 11.26
C THR A 345 -15.55 25.76 10.60
N SER A 346 -16.23 24.70 11.02
CA SER A 346 -17.67 24.49 10.79
C SER A 346 -18.20 24.72 9.36
N THR A 347 -17.36 24.65 8.31
CA THR A 347 -17.87 24.66 6.95
C THR A 347 -18.66 23.37 6.67
N PRO A 348 -19.65 23.41 5.79
CA PRO A 348 -20.38 22.22 5.37
C PRO A 348 -19.48 21.06 4.95
N ALA A 349 -18.27 21.35 4.49
CA ALA A 349 -17.26 20.35 4.10
C ALA A 349 -16.76 19.48 5.27
N VAL A 350 -16.44 20.07 6.44
CA VAL A 350 -16.02 19.30 7.62
C VAL A 350 -17.17 18.48 8.19
N LYS A 351 -18.34 19.08 8.24
CA LYS A 351 -19.55 18.38 8.67
C LYS A 351 -19.87 17.21 7.74
N SER A 352 -19.72 17.43 6.44
CA SER A 352 -19.88 16.38 5.45
C SER A 352 -18.79 15.32 5.49
N TRP A 353 -17.60 15.63 6.02
CA TRP A 353 -16.50 14.68 6.11
C TRP A 353 -16.72 13.65 7.22
N CYS A 354 -17.09 14.07 8.43
CA CYS A 354 -17.53 13.15 9.49
C CYS A 354 -18.83 12.41 9.10
N ASP A 355 -19.74 13.08 8.39
CA ASP A 355 -20.98 12.46 7.90
C ASP A 355 -20.73 11.48 6.74
N ARG A 356 -19.68 11.67 5.93
CA ARG A 356 -19.32 10.81 4.79
C ARG A 356 -18.72 9.46 5.19
N THR A 357 -18.11 9.39 6.36
CA THR A 357 -17.46 8.16 6.85
C THR A 357 -18.42 7.19 7.53
N GLY A 358 -19.74 7.46 7.47
CA GLY A 358 -20.71 6.67 8.24
C GLY A 358 -20.55 6.80 9.75
N VAL A 359 -19.66 7.71 10.20
CA VAL A 359 -19.48 8.07 11.58
C VAL A 359 -20.74 8.83 12.02
N THR A 360 -21.72 8.08 12.46
CA THR A 360 -22.98 8.59 12.98
C THR A 360 -22.75 9.59 14.12
N GLN A 361 -23.76 10.36 14.47
CA GLN A 361 -23.72 11.37 15.54
C GLN A 361 -23.08 10.90 16.87
N ARG A 362 -22.96 9.59 17.10
CA ARG A 362 -22.30 9.01 18.29
C ARG A 362 -20.79 9.23 18.32
N THR A 363 -20.17 9.51 17.20
CA THR A 363 -18.72 9.73 17.10
C THR A 363 -18.35 11.19 16.81
N LYS A 364 -19.33 12.09 16.71
CA LYS A 364 -19.09 13.54 16.67
C LYS A 364 -18.11 14.04 17.75
N PRO A 365 -18.18 13.57 19.00
CA PRO A 365 -17.17 13.90 20.01
C PRO A 365 -15.76 13.40 19.64
N ALA A 366 -15.64 12.27 18.95
CA ALA A 366 -14.35 11.74 18.53
C ALA A 366 -13.72 12.58 17.40
N CYS A 367 -14.51 13.07 16.43
CA CYS A 367 -14.01 14.02 15.43
C CYS A 367 -13.64 15.38 16.05
N GLN A 368 -14.29 15.80 17.14
CA GLN A 368 -13.91 16.98 17.89
C GLN A 368 -12.76 16.74 18.88
N ALA A 369 -12.64 15.51 19.35
CA ALA A 369 -11.61 15.06 20.28
C ALA A 369 -10.36 14.50 19.58
N CYS A 370 -10.14 14.83 18.33
CA CYS A 370 -8.87 14.57 17.64
C CYS A 370 -7.72 15.38 18.26
N GLN A 371 -7.64 15.38 19.56
CA GLN A 371 -6.38 15.52 20.26
C GLN A 371 -5.65 14.21 19.93
N CYS A 372 -4.86 14.23 18.88
CA CYS A 372 -3.86 13.20 18.67
C CYS A 372 -3.04 13.17 19.95
N ALA A 373 -3.43 12.32 20.88
CA ALA A 373 -2.53 11.93 21.95
C ALA A 373 -1.21 11.66 21.25
N SER A 374 -0.16 12.39 21.66
CA SER A 374 1.16 12.34 21.06
C SER A 374 1.42 10.99 20.43
N CYS A 375 1.92 10.93 19.20
CA CYS A 375 2.42 9.69 18.58
C CYS A 375 3.60 9.13 19.39
N SER A 376 3.52 9.19 20.70
CA SER A 376 4.49 8.70 21.62
C SER A 376 4.39 7.19 21.68
N ALA A 377 5.46 6.60 21.20
CA ALA A 377 5.83 5.19 21.31
C ALA A 377 4.90 4.20 20.61
N ASP A 378 5.48 3.52 19.62
CA ASP A 378 4.98 2.24 19.14
C ASP A 378 4.75 1.32 20.37
N GLU A 379 3.50 1.06 20.72
CA GLU A 379 3.26 -0.06 21.64
C GLU A 379 3.75 -1.32 20.94
N PRO A 380 4.65 -2.08 21.56
CA PRO A 380 5.16 -3.29 20.94
C PRO A 380 4.00 -4.25 20.67
N VAL A 381 3.74 -4.53 19.41
CA VAL A 381 2.76 -5.56 19.00
C VAL A 381 3.27 -6.90 19.51
N LYS A 382 2.69 -7.40 20.60
CA LYS A 382 3.03 -8.70 21.16
C LYS A 382 2.31 -9.79 20.38
N LEU A 383 3.01 -10.34 19.38
CA LEU A 383 2.55 -11.54 18.70
C LEU A 383 3.13 -12.78 19.39
N PRO A 384 2.36 -13.88 19.50
CA PRO A 384 2.92 -15.15 19.93
C PRO A 384 3.99 -15.61 18.93
N PRO A 385 5.03 -16.33 19.40
CA PRO A 385 6.07 -16.84 18.50
C PRO A 385 5.46 -17.74 17.42
N VAL A 386 6.06 -17.74 16.22
CA VAL A 386 5.70 -18.72 15.18
C VAL A 386 6.16 -20.09 15.67
N THR A 387 5.23 -20.99 15.97
CA THR A 387 5.56 -22.32 16.46
C THR A 387 5.79 -23.27 15.30
N ALA A 388 7.01 -23.79 15.19
CA ALA A 388 7.40 -24.81 14.22
C ALA A 388 6.77 -26.21 14.46
N GLN A 389 5.82 -26.34 15.38
CA GLN A 389 5.28 -27.64 15.81
C GLN A 389 4.35 -28.31 14.81
N CYS A 390 3.88 -27.59 13.80
CA CYS A 390 2.90 -28.13 12.83
C CYS A 390 3.53 -28.79 11.60
N LEU A 391 4.84 -28.76 11.45
CA LEU A 391 5.53 -29.28 10.27
C LEU A 391 5.99 -30.74 10.43
N LYS A 392 5.51 -31.46 11.43
CA LYS A 392 5.74 -32.91 11.53
C LYS A 392 4.65 -33.65 10.76
N PRO A 393 5.05 -34.56 9.84
CA PRO A 393 4.13 -35.41 9.08
C PRO A 393 3.32 -36.31 9.99
#